data_ead7de7fd32cab428b261fbd12bcea1b
#
_entry.id   ead7de7fd32cab428b261fbd12bcea1b
#
_cell.length_a   1.000
_cell.length_b   1.000
_cell.length_c   1.000
_cell.angle_alpha   90.00
_cell.angle_beta   90.00
_cell.angle_gamma   90.00
#
_symmetry.space_group_name_H-M   'P 1'
#
loop_
_entity.id
_entity.type
_entity.pdbx_description
1 polymer ?
#
loop_
_entity_poly.entity_id
_entity_poly.type
_entity_poly.pdbx_seq_one_letter_code
_entity_poly.pdbx_strand_id
1 'polypeptide(L)'
;MKKNVSMKIAIPVMAAVLVLLIVLRATGIMEFRSGTRIGFAGNSTFHKYNGTYLKITGLMTHNLSPSKDSNSIHCEITTKSGDLHVEIVQKNDGKILCDKLISGNETFDLPAEGKVKVSLKTEGHEGSYLFTY
;
A
#
# COMPACT_ATOMS: atom_id res chain seq x y z
N MET A 1 -39.12 -26.84 14.05
CA MET A 1 -39.34 -26.19 12.74
C MET A 1 -38.80 -24.77 12.62
N LYS A 2 -38.83 -23.97 13.67
CA LYS A 2 -38.26 -22.60 13.60
C LYS A 2 -36.76 -22.55 13.35
N LYS A 3 -35.98 -23.56 13.78
CA LYS A 3 -34.54 -23.65 13.55
C LYS A 3 -34.15 -23.81 12.07
N ASN A 4 -34.97 -24.50 11.28
CA ASN A 4 -34.65 -24.73 9.87
C ASN A 4 -34.89 -23.51 8.99
N VAL A 5 -35.80 -22.60 9.40
CA VAL A 5 -36.07 -21.35 8.67
C VAL A 5 -34.96 -20.33 8.87
N SER A 6 -34.45 -20.21 10.11
CA SER A 6 -33.36 -19.26 10.41
C SER A 6 -32.02 -19.71 9.77
N MET A 7 -31.75 -21.01 9.65
CA MET A 7 -30.55 -21.50 8.95
C MET A 7 -30.63 -21.26 7.44
N LYS A 8 -31.82 -21.38 6.82
CA LYS A 8 -32.01 -21.10 5.40
C LYS A 8 -31.79 -19.60 5.04
N ILE A 9 -31.99 -18.71 6.00
CA ILE A 9 -31.77 -17.26 5.80
C ILE A 9 -30.31 -16.88 6.13
N ALA A 10 -29.69 -17.50 7.14
CA ALA A 10 -28.33 -17.18 7.56
C ALA A 10 -27.27 -17.52 6.51
N ILE A 11 -27.40 -18.66 5.81
CA ILE A 11 -26.43 -19.09 4.79
C ILE A 11 -26.34 -18.13 3.60
N PRO A 12 -27.44 -17.69 2.95
CA PRO A 12 -27.37 -16.74 1.85
C PRO A 12 -26.88 -15.34 2.29
N VAL A 13 -27.18 -14.92 3.51
CA VAL A 13 -26.67 -13.64 4.05
C VAL A 13 -25.16 -13.67 4.25
N MET A 14 -24.62 -14.75 4.81
CA MET A 14 -23.16 -14.92 4.97
C MET A 14 -22.45 -14.99 3.62
N ALA A 15 -23.01 -15.69 2.64
CA ALA A 15 -22.46 -15.76 1.30
C ALA A 15 -22.42 -14.36 0.62
N ALA A 16 -23.49 -13.57 0.76
CA ALA A 16 -23.55 -12.21 0.23
C ALA A 16 -22.49 -11.29 0.87
N VAL A 17 -22.27 -11.38 2.18
CA VAL A 17 -21.25 -10.61 2.88
C VAL A 17 -19.85 -11.00 2.39
N LEU A 18 -19.56 -12.28 2.23
CA LEU A 18 -18.27 -12.76 1.70
C LEU A 18 -18.00 -12.24 0.28
N VAL A 19 -18.98 -12.30 -0.59
CA VAL A 19 -18.87 -11.80 -1.97
C VAL A 19 -18.63 -10.30 -1.96
N LEU A 20 -19.33 -9.55 -1.13
CA LEU A 20 -19.14 -8.10 -0.98
C LEU A 20 -17.72 -7.77 -0.53
N LEU A 21 -17.15 -8.49 0.43
CA LEU A 21 -15.78 -8.29 0.90
C LEU A 21 -14.75 -8.58 -0.20
N ILE A 22 -14.96 -9.63 -1.00
CA ILE A 22 -14.10 -9.96 -2.14
C ILE A 22 -14.14 -8.85 -3.21
N VAL A 23 -15.33 -8.36 -3.55
CA VAL A 23 -15.52 -7.29 -4.52
C VAL A 23 -14.86 -5.99 -4.04
N LEU A 24 -15.01 -5.62 -2.78
CA LEU A 24 -14.38 -4.45 -2.19
C LEU A 24 -12.85 -4.52 -2.24
N ARG A 25 -12.26 -5.68 -2.03
CA ARG A 25 -10.82 -5.89 -2.17
C ARG A 25 -10.35 -5.79 -3.63
N ALA A 26 -11.10 -6.39 -4.54
CA ALA A 26 -10.76 -6.39 -5.97
C ALA A 26 -10.84 -4.99 -6.60
N THR A 27 -11.76 -4.14 -6.13
CA THR A 27 -11.93 -2.77 -6.64
C THR A 27 -10.96 -1.76 -6.03
N GLY A 28 -10.20 -2.14 -5.00
CA GLY A 28 -9.26 -1.24 -4.35
C GLY A 28 -9.91 -0.08 -3.58
N ILE A 29 -11.23 -0.13 -3.35
CA ILE A 29 -11.97 0.91 -2.60
C ILE A 29 -11.55 0.93 -1.14
N MET A 30 -11.15 -0.23 -0.61
CA MET A 30 -10.62 -0.33 0.74
C MET A 30 -9.10 -0.44 0.68
N GLU A 31 -8.42 0.67 0.84
CA GLU A 31 -6.98 0.67 1.06
C GLU A 31 -6.69 0.17 2.47
N PHE A 32 -6.41 -1.12 2.57
CA PHE A 32 -6.11 -1.71 3.86
C PHE A 32 -4.67 -1.48 4.25
N ARG A 33 -4.52 -0.87 5.39
CA ARG A 33 -3.35 -1.03 6.22
C ARG A 33 -3.51 -2.34 6.98
N SER A 34 -3.11 -3.45 6.39
CA SER A 34 -3.04 -4.72 7.11
C SER A 34 -1.63 -4.92 7.61
N GLY A 35 -1.47 -5.13 8.91
CA GLY A 35 -0.17 -5.43 9.51
C GLY A 35 0.13 -4.64 10.77
N THR A 36 1.34 -4.79 11.27
CA THR A 36 1.80 -4.13 12.50
C THR A 36 2.91 -3.14 12.21
N ARG A 37 2.96 -2.08 13.02
CA ARG A 37 4.00 -1.06 13.00
C ARG A 37 4.54 -0.89 14.40
N ILE A 38 5.85 -1.02 14.56
CA ILE A 38 6.53 -0.85 15.84
C ILE A 38 7.47 0.34 15.71
N GLY A 39 7.35 1.31 16.62
CA GLY A 39 8.19 2.50 16.64
C GLY A 39 8.08 3.38 15.39
N PHE A 40 6.88 3.45 14.81
CA PHE A 40 6.65 4.18 13.57
C PHE A 40 6.53 5.68 13.80
N ALA A 41 7.30 6.45 13.03
CA ALA A 41 7.18 7.89 12.92
C ALA A 41 7.20 8.26 11.43
N GLY A 42 6.20 8.98 10.97
CA GLY A 42 6.11 9.39 9.58
C GLY A 42 5.18 10.56 9.38
N ASN A 43 5.33 11.24 8.24
CA ASN A 43 4.49 12.35 7.83
C ASN A 43 4.16 12.18 6.36
N SER A 44 2.88 11.94 6.07
CA SER A 44 2.40 11.70 4.72
C SER A 44 1.52 12.85 4.27
N THR A 45 1.85 13.41 3.11
CA THR A 45 1.09 14.49 2.46
C THR A 45 0.73 14.10 1.03
N PHE A 46 0.12 15.00 0.26
CA PHE A 46 -0.17 14.75 -1.16
C PHE A 46 1.10 14.59 -2.01
N HIS A 47 2.22 15.15 -1.57
CA HIS A 47 3.47 15.17 -2.33
C HIS A 47 4.59 14.37 -1.68
N LYS A 48 4.35 13.85 -0.48
CA LYS A 48 5.37 13.18 0.32
C LYS A 48 4.78 12.00 1.08
N TYR A 49 5.48 10.89 1.02
CA TYR A 49 5.16 9.70 1.80
C TYR A 49 6.43 9.19 2.48
N ASN A 50 6.50 9.31 3.80
CA ASN A 50 7.69 8.87 4.53
C ASN A 50 7.35 8.14 5.82
N GLY A 51 8.29 7.34 6.28
CA GLY A 51 8.22 6.66 7.56
C GLY A 51 9.56 6.13 7.99
N THR A 52 9.82 6.20 9.28
CA THR A 52 10.94 5.56 9.95
C THR A 52 10.37 4.67 11.03
N TYR A 53 10.88 3.46 11.19
CA TYR A 53 10.30 2.47 12.08
C TYR A 53 11.33 1.46 12.56
N LEU A 54 11.03 0.84 13.70
CA LEU A 54 11.80 -0.31 14.20
C LEU A 54 11.43 -1.58 13.44
N LYS A 55 10.14 -1.76 13.13
CA LYS A 55 9.66 -2.89 12.33
C LYS A 55 8.28 -2.61 11.76
N ILE A 56 8.07 -2.99 10.49
CA ILE A 56 6.74 -3.05 9.88
C ILE A 56 6.51 -4.43 9.26
N THR A 57 5.25 -4.86 9.25
CA THR A 57 4.78 -6.05 8.57
C THR A 57 3.45 -5.76 7.88
N GLY A 58 3.19 -6.40 6.75
CA GLY A 58 1.95 -6.28 6.01
C GLY A 58 2.03 -5.35 4.81
N LEU A 59 0.90 -4.77 4.46
CA LEU A 59 0.74 -3.90 3.29
C LEU A 59 0.37 -2.49 3.71
N MET A 60 1.10 -1.50 3.18
CA MET A 60 0.77 -0.08 3.31
C MET A 60 0.65 0.55 1.94
N THR A 61 -0.32 1.42 1.76
CA THR A 61 -0.53 2.14 0.51
C THR A 61 -0.71 3.63 0.75
N HIS A 62 -0.28 4.45 -0.20
CA HIS A 62 -0.48 5.88 -0.17
C HIS A 62 -0.54 6.44 -1.60
N ASN A 63 -1.43 7.40 -1.80
CA ASN A 63 -1.55 8.10 -3.08
C ASN A 63 -0.72 9.38 -3.04
N LEU A 64 0.08 9.60 -4.08
CA LEU A 64 0.83 10.82 -4.27
C LEU A 64 0.30 11.59 -5.48
N SER A 65 0.23 12.91 -5.32
CA SER A 65 -0.06 13.85 -6.42
C SER A 65 1.19 14.66 -6.70
N PRO A 66 1.47 15.01 -7.97
CA PRO A 66 2.64 15.80 -8.30
C PRO A 66 2.53 17.20 -7.71
N SER A 67 3.63 17.70 -7.18
CA SER A 67 3.79 19.12 -6.90
C SER A 67 3.87 19.88 -8.22
N LYS A 68 3.74 21.21 -8.17
CA LYS A 68 3.78 22.04 -9.35
C LYS A 68 5.08 21.79 -10.14
N ASP A 69 4.93 21.49 -11.44
CA ASP A 69 6.03 21.21 -12.37
C ASP A 69 6.83 19.92 -12.07
N SER A 70 6.35 19.07 -11.18
CA SER A 70 7.01 17.79 -10.91
C SER A 70 6.61 16.74 -11.96
N ASN A 71 7.61 16.07 -12.51
CA ASN A 71 7.46 14.99 -13.49
C ASN A 71 8.24 13.73 -13.08
N SER A 72 8.72 13.66 -11.85
CA SER A 72 9.51 12.56 -11.35
C SER A 72 9.28 12.35 -9.86
N ILE A 73 9.32 11.10 -9.43
CA ILE A 73 9.23 10.70 -8.03
C ILE A 73 10.62 10.37 -7.54
N HIS A 74 11.04 11.01 -6.46
CA HIS A 74 12.28 10.67 -5.76
C HIS A 74 12.00 9.64 -4.69
N CYS A 75 12.75 8.52 -4.72
CA CYS A 75 12.56 7.38 -3.83
C CYS A 75 13.84 7.10 -3.05
N GLU A 76 13.72 6.98 -1.74
CA GLU A 76 14.83 6.59 -0.85
C GLU A 76 14.36 5.50 0.10
N ILE A 77 15.04 4.35 0.09
CA ILE A 77 14.77 3.24 1.01
C ILE A 77 16.03 2.94 1.80
N THR A 78 15.90 2.92 3.12
CA THR A 78 16.96 2.52 4.03
C THR A 78 16.54 1.22 4.71
N THR A 79 17.41 0.21 4.69
CA THR A 79 17.14 -1.10 5.26
C THR A 79 18.22 -1.47 6.27
N LYS A 80 17.81 -1.74 7.51
CA LYS A 80 18.65 -2.35 8.54
C LYS A 80 18.50 -3.86 8.52
N SER A 81 17.29 -4.36 8.34
CA SER A 81 17.00 -5.78 8.20
C SER A 81 15.71 -6.02 7.44
N GLY A 82 15.58 -7.21 6.83
CA GLY A 82 14.41 -7.62 6.06
C GLY A 82 14.36 -7.04 4.66
N ASP A 83 13.27 -7.32 3.97
CA ASP A 83 13.02 -6.88 2.61
C ASP A 83 11.77 -6.03 2.54
N LEU A 84 11.76 -5.10 1.59
CA LEU A 84 10.60 -4.26 1.30
C LEU A 84 10.26 -4.35 -0.19
N HIS A 85 9.06 -4.81 -0.50
CA HIS A 85 8.54 -4.80 -1.86
C HIS A 85 7.86 -3.46 -2.13
N VAL A 86 8.39 -2.73 -3.10
CA VAL A 86 7.89 -1.41 -3.52
C VAL A 86 7.21 -1.55 -4.86
N GLU A 87 5.93 -1.17 -4.93
CA GLU A 87 5.18 -1.06 -6.17
C GLU A 87 4.63 0.34 -6.32
N ILE A 88 4.87 0.96 -7.47
CA ILE A 88 4.35 2.28 -7.80
C ILE A 88 3.60 2.19 -9.11
N VAL A 89 2.31 2.55 -9.09
CA VAL A 89 1.42 2.48 -10.25
C VAL A 89 0.89 3.87 -10.57
N GLN A 90 0.97 4.24 -11.84
CA GLN A 90 0.39 5.48 -12.35
C GLN A 90 -1.11 5.28 -12.53
N LYS A 91 -1.92 6.13 -11.87
CA LYS A 91 -3.37 5.91 -11.77
C LYS A 91 -4.14 6.17 -13.05
N ASN A 92 -3.69 7.10 -13.88
CA ASN A 92 -4.43 7.51 -15.08
C ASN A 92 -4.45 6.44 -16.18
N ASP A 93 -3.40 5.62 -16.28
CA ASP A 93 -3.24 4.60 -17.32
C ASP A 93 -2.94 3.20 -16.80
N GLY A 94 -2.78 3.05 -15.48
CA GLY A 94 -2.45 1.78 -14.85
C GLY A 94 -1.02 1.31 -15.07
N LYS A 95 -0.15 2.18 -15.58
CA LYS A 95 1.25 1.83 -15.85
C LYS A 95 2.02 1.57 -14.56
N ILE A 96 2.71 0.44 -14.50
CA ILE A 96 3.60 0.10 -13.40
C ILE A 96 4.92 0.83 -13.59
N LEU A 97 5.21 1.78 -12.70
CA LEU A 97 6.45 2.57 -12.74
C LEU A 97 7.58 1.88 -11.99
N CYS A 98 7.25 1.12 -10.96
CA CYS A 98 8.20 0.39 -10.14
C CYS A 98 7.53 -0.87 -9.58
N ASP A 99 8.24 -1.99 -9.64
CA ASP A 99 7.87 -3.24 -9.00
C ASP A 99 9.18 -3.93 -8.59
N LYS A 100 9.61 -3.71 -7.35
CA LYS A 100 10.96 -4.03 -6.93
C LYS A 100 11.01 -4.53 -5.51
N LEU A 101 11.72 -5.62 -5.28
CA LEU A 101 12.06 -6.09 -3.94
C LEU A 101 13.40 -5.49 -3.51
N ILE A 102 13.39 -4.74 -2.43
CA ILE A 102 14.56 -4.03 -1.92
C ILE A 102 15.02 -4.67 -0.62
N SER A 103 16.26 -5.13 -0.58
CA SER A 103 16.88 -5.76 0.59
C SER A 103 18.07 -4.98 1.15
N GLY A 104 18.30 -3.77 0.65
CA GLY A 104 19.39 -2.89 1.09
C GLY A 104 18.97 -1.42 1.05
N ASN A 105 19.94 -0.53 0.93
CA ASN A 105 19.71 0.89 0.76
C ASN A 105 19.66 1.21 -0.73
N GLU A 106 18.59 1.88 -1.17
CA GLU A 106 18.45 2.31 -2.55
C GLU A 106 17.88 3.71 -2.63
N THR A 107 18.41 4.47 -3.58
CA THR A 107 17.92 5.82 -3.94
C THR A 107 17.77 5.86 -5.45
N PHE A 108 16.60 6.24 -5.92
CA PHE A 108 16.31 6.30 -7.35
C PHE A 108 15.20 7.30 -7.65
N ASP A 109 15.15 7.76 -8.90
CA ASP A 109 14.11 8.63 -9.43
C ASP A 109 13.33 7.91 -10.52
N LEU A 110 12.02 8.14 -10.57
CA LEU A 110 11.11 7.56 -11.55
C LEU A 110 10.35 8.64 -12.30
N PRO A 111 10.35 8.65 -13.64
CA PRO A 111 9.46 9.52 -14.40
C PRO A 111 8.01 9.13 -14.13
N ALA A 112 7.14 10.14 -13.90
CA ALA A 112 5.73 9.91 -13.62
C ALA A 112 4.88 11.08 -14.10
N GLU A 113 3.63 10.81 -14.44
CA GLU A 113 2.62 11.79 -14.82
C GLU A 113 1.34 11.59 -14.02
N GLY A 114 0.85 12.65 -13.38
CA GLY A 114 -0.39 12.61 -12.62
C GLY A 114 -0.26 11.81 -11.33
N LYS A 115 -1.39 11.42 -10.79
CA LYS A 115 -1.45 10.70 -9.52
C LYS A 115 -0.86 9.30 -9.61
N VAL A 116 -0.16 8.90 -8.57
CA VAL A 116 0.40 7.56 -8.42
C VAL A 116 -0.03 6.93 -7.10
N LYS A 117 -0.03 5.61 -7.07
CA LYS A 117 -0.25 4.82 -5.86
C LYS A 117 1.04 4.10 -5.50
N VAL A 118 1.55 4.35 -4.30
CA VAL A 118 2.70 3.66 -3.73
C VAL A 118 2.20 2.56 -2.82
N SER A 119 2.64 1.33 -3.04
CA SER A 119 2.32 0.18 -2.20
C SER A 119 3.61 -0.41 -1.65
N LEU A 120 3.66 -0.58 -0.34
CA LEU A 120 4.79 -1.17 0.37
C LEU A 120 4.32 -2.45 1.05
N LYS A 121 4.94 -3.56 0.70
CA LYS A 121 4.61 -4.88 1.25
C LYS A 121 5.86 -5.52 1.84
N THR A 122 5.73 -6.05 3.05
CA THR A 122 6.83 -6.72 3.72
C THR A 122 6.33 -7.74 4.74
N GLU A 123 7.12 -8.77 4.97
CA GLU A 123 6.92 -9.73 6.08
C GLU A 123 7.70 -9.33 7.34
N GLY A 124 8.56 -8.33 7.23
CA GLY A 124 9.32 -7.75 8.33
C GLY A 124 10.45 -6.89 7.78
N HIS A 125 10.32 -5.58 7.88
CA HIS A 125 11.33 -4.62 7.44
C HIS A 125 11.65 -3.66 8.58
N GLU A 126 12.93 -3.44 8.83
CA GLU A 126 13.46 -2.44 9.75
C GLU A 126 14.21 -1.38 8.94
N GLY A 127 13.83 -0.13 9.08
CA GLY A 127 14.46 0.96 8.35
C GLY A 127 13.55 2.16 8.13
N SER A 128 13.61 2.71 6.93
CA SER A 128 12.82 3.88 6.56
C SER A 128 12.54 3.93 5.06
N TYR A 129 11.55 4.70 4.69
CA TYR A 129 11.25 5.02 3.30
C TYR A 129 10.91 6.50 3.15
N LEU A 130 11.20 7.04 1.97
CA LEU A 130 10.85 8.41 1.58
C LEU A 130 10.51 8.43 0.09
N PHE A 131 9.32 8.92 -0.22
CA PHE A 131 8.87 9.19 -1.59
C PHE A 131 8.44 10.65 -1.67
N THR A 132 9.00 11.39 -2.61
CA THR A 132 8.71 12.81 -2.84
C THR A 132 8.32 13.02 -4.30
N TYR A 133 7.18 13.68 -4.48
CA TYR A 133 6.63 13.90 -5.84
C TYR A 133 6.37 15.36 -6.14
#